data_9c1bc6a29eac01fc1af68ca703100d04
#
_entry.id   9c1bc6a29eac01fc1af68ca703100d04
#
_cell.length_a   1.000
_cell.length_b   1.000
_cell.length_c   1.000
_cell.angle_alpha   90.00
_cell.angle_beta   90.00
_cell.angle_gamma   90.00
#
_symmetry.space_group_name_H-M   'P 1'
#
loop_
_entity.id
_entity.type
_entity.pdbx_description
1 polymer ?
#
loop_
_entity_poly.entity_id
_entity_poly.type
_entity_poly.pdbx_seq_one_letter_code
_entity_poly.pdbx_strand_id
1 'polypeptide(L)'
;MSKIILNTKIESDIQTVFDLARDIDLHQKSTFKTGEKAIAGRISGLIELGETVTWKAKHLGVVQTLTTKIMSMEKPNEFTDIMLKGAFKSMKHQHLFKLEGKNTIMTDIFEFESPFGIIGKLFNIIYLENYMKSFLLERNRLIKETAEHIKSHEVTIY
;
A
#
# COMPACT_ATOMS: atom_id res chain seq x y z
N MET A 1 -4.32 -19.15 0.90
CA MET A 1 -3.62 -17.86 0.63
C MET A 1 -4.45 -17.11 -0.39
N SER A 2 -4.84 -15.89 -0.08
CA SER A 2 -5.55 -14.99 -1.01
C SER A 2 -4.55 -14.11 -1.73
N LYS A 3 -4.86 -13.73 -2.98
CA LYS A 3 -4.00 -12.88 -3.81
C LYS A 3 -4.85 -11.84 -4.53
N ILE A 4 -4.51 -10.57 -4.34
CA ILE A 4 -5.13 -9.43 -5.01
C ILE A 4 -4.09 -8.81 -5.94
N ILE A 5 -4.45 -8.55 -7.20
CA ILE A 5 -3.61 -7.84 -8.16
C ILE A 5 -4.39 -6.62 -8.64
N LEU A 6 -3.80 -5.43 -8.50
CA LEU A 6 -4.36 -4.17 -8.96
C LEU A 6 -3.37 -3.46 -9.88
N ASN A 7 -3.86 -2.96 -11.00
CA ASN A 7 -3.10 -2.11 -11.92
C ASN A 7 -3.71 -0.72 -11.92
N THR A 8 -2.90 0.29 -11.63
CA THR A 8 -3.31 1.69 -11.60
C THR A 8 -2.45 2.48 -12.60
N LYS A 9 -3.09 3.02 -13.62
CA LYS A 9 -2.45 3.90 -14.59
C LYS A 9 -2.47 5.33 -14.08
N ILE A 10 -1.30 5.96 -14.00
CA ILE A 10 -1.08 7.29 -13.40
C ILE A 10 -0.34 8.16 -14.40
N GLU A 11 -0.87 9.34 -14.72
CA GLU A 11 -0.23 10.32 -15.61
C GLU A 11 0.85 11.13 -14.86
N SER A 12 1.91 10.45 -14.44
CA SER A 12 3.04 11.07 -13.76
C SER A 12 4.31 10.25 -14.03
N ASP A 13 5.47 10.82 -13.72
CA ASP A 13 6.74 10.13 -13.81
C ASP A 13 6.87 9.04 -12.74
N ILE A 14 7.72 8.06 -13.04
CA ILE A 14 7.88 6.86 -12.19
C ILE A 14 8.45 7.18 -10.81
N GLN A 15 9.35 8.16 -10.70
CA GLN A 15 9.97 8.53 -9.43
C GLN A 15 8.94 9.15 -8.47
N THR A 16 8.11 10.06 -8.98
CA THR A 16 7.02 10.67 -8.19
C THR A 16 6.04 9.61 -7.69
N VAL A 17 5.59 8.70 -8.56
CA VAL A 17 4.66 7.64 -8.18
C VAL A 17 5.27 6.68 -7.17
N PHE A 18 6.54 6.28 -7.38
CA PHE A 18 7.27 5.42 -6.46
C PHE A 18 7.42 6.06 -5.07
N ASP A 19 7.79 7.33 -5.00
CA ASP A 19 7.97 8.04 -3.73
C ASP A 19 6.64 8.23 -3.00
N LEU A 20 5.55 8.57 -3.69
CA LEU A 20 4.22 8.66 -3.09
C LEU A 20 3.73 7.30 -2.57
N ALA A 21 4.06 6.21 -3.25
CA ALA A 21 3.65 4.87 -2.82
C ALA A 21 4.32 4.40 -1.52
N ARG A 22 5.52 4.91 -1.20
CA ARG A 22 6.27 4.62 0.03
C ARG A 22 6.21 5.75 1.07
N ASP A 23 5.38 6.76 0.85
CA ASP A 23 5.19 7.88 1.78
C ASP A 23 4.22 7.51 2.90
N ILE A 24 4.75 7.47 4.14
CA ILE A 24 4.00 7.13 5.35
C ILE A 24 2.89 8.15 5.63
N ASP A 25 3.12 9.43 5.38
CA ASP A 25 2.15 10.48 5.63
C ASP A 25 0.99 10.41 4.62
N LEU A 26 1.29 10.13 3.35
CA LEU A 26 0.25 9.91 2.33
C LEU A 26 -0.55 8.64 2.61
N HIS A 27 0.12 7.57 3.06
CA HIS A 27 -0.56 6.33 3.45
C HIS A 27 -1.59 6.61 4.57
N GLN A 28 -1.22 7.32 5.63
CA GLN A 28 -2.14 7.69 6.71
C GLN A 28 -3.34 8.50 6.21
N LYS A 29 -3.14 9.41 5.24
CA LYS A 29 -4.24 10.16 4.62
C LYS A 29 -5.18 9.26 3.84
N SER A 30 -4.65 8.27 3.11
CA SER A 30 -5.46 7.34 2.30
C SER A 30 -6.32 6.40 3.14
N THR A 31 -5.91 6.15 4.38
CA THR A 31 -6.57 5.21 5.31
C THR A 31 -7.41 5.93 6.37
N PHE A 32 -7.83 7.16 6.09
CA PHE A 32 -8.63 8.00 7.00
C PHE A 32 -9.86 7.28 7.58
N LYS A 33 -10.56 6.47 6.77
CA LYS A 33 -11.77 5.75 7.19
C LYS A 33 -11.51 4.71 8.28
N THR A 34 -10.33 4.14 8.34
CA THR A 34 -9.91 3.16 9.36
C THR A 34 -9.14 3.80 10.51
N GLY A 35 -8.82 5.10 10.37
CA GLY A 35 -8.02 5.86 11.34
C GLY A 35 -6.62 5.27 11.53
N GLU A 36 -6.04 4.68 10.48
CA GLU A 36 -4.71 4.08 10.53
C GLU A 36 -3.64 5.11 10.83
N LYS A 37 -2.80 4.81 11.80
CA LYS A 37 -1.68 5.66 12.25
C LYS A 37 -0.42 4.84 12.40
N ALA A 38 0.68 5.39 11.90
CA ALA A 38 2.02 4.88 12.20
C ALA A 38 2.39 5.24 13.65
N ILE A 39 2.65 4.23 14.47
CA ILE A 39 2.89 4.38 15.90
C ILE A 39 4.30 3.98 16.35
N ALA A 40 5.06 3.29 15.50
CA ALA A 40 6.45 2.90 15.76
C ALA A 40 7.20 2.63 14.43
N GLY A 41 8.52 2.63 14.50
CA GLY A 41 9.39 2.50 13.32
C GLY A 41 9.43 3.82 12.54
N ARG A 42 9.34 3.76 11.21
CA ARG A 42 9.20 4.95 10.37
C ARG A 42 7.78 5.50 10.49
N ILE A 43 7.62 6.60 11.21
CA ILE A 43 6.28 7.19 11.49
C ILE A 43 5.92 8.34 10.55
N SER A 44 6.85 8.82 9.72
CA SER A 44 6.62 9.89 8.73
C SER A 44 7.67 9.86 7.62
N GLY A 45 7.37 10.52 6.50
CA GLY A 45 8.25 10.62 5.34
C GLY A 45 8.37 9.31 4.57
N LEU A 46 9.43 9.19 3.77
CA LEU A 46 9.63 8.07 2.85
C LEU A 46 10.31 6.90 3.58
N ILE A 47 9.63 5.74 3.64
CA ILE A 47 10.20 4.52 4.21
C ILE A 47 11.27 3.94 3.28
N GLU A 48 12.36 3.40 3.85
CA GLU A 48 13.51 2.88 3.15
C GLU A 48 13.72 1.37 3.35
N LEU A 49 14.62 0.79 2.54
CA LEU A 49 14.99 -0.62 2.65
C LEU A 49 15.42 -0.99 4.07
N GLY A 50 14.88 -2.08 4.60
CA GLY A 50 15.18 -2.62 5.92
C GLY A 50 14.43 -1.92 7.07
N GLU A 51 13.79 -0.78 6.82
CA GLU A 51 12.99 -0.10 7.83
C GLU A 51 11.67 -0.82 8.10
N THR A 52 11.13 -0.55 9.28
CA THR A 52 9.82 -1.08 9.72
C THR A 52 8.85 0.06 9.97
N VAL A 53 7.57 -0.23 9.87
CA VAL A 53 6.50 0.61 10.37
C VAL A 53 5.49 -0.24 11.13
N THR A 54 4.99 0.27 12.24
CA THR A 54 3.87 -0.34 12.99
C THR A 54 2.65 0.55 12.84
N TRP A 55 1.64 0.00 12.21
CA TRP A 55 0.34 0.62 12.01
C TRP A 55 -0.61 0.23 13.13
N LYS A 56 -1.44 1.17 13.57
CA LYS A 56 -2.60 0.92 14.44
C LYS A 56 -3.84 1.44 13.73
N ALA A 57 -4.82 0.58 13.55
CA ALA A 57 -6.05 0.91 12.83
C ALA A 57 -7.25 0.19 13.44
N LYS A 58 -8.46 0.65 13.12
CA LYS A 58 -9.71 -0.05 13.42
C LYS A 58 -10.25 -0.71 12.16
N HIS A 59 -10.06 -2.01 12.06
CA HIS A 59 -10.61 -2.82 10.97
C HIS A 59 -11.75 -3.69 11.48
N LEU A 60 -12.89 -3.67 10.79
CA LEU A 60 -14.08 -4.49 11.12
C LEU A 60 -14.53 -4.33 12.58
N GLY A 61 -14.44 -3.11 13.12
CA GLY A 61 -14.83 -2.80 14.51
C GLY A 61 -13.79 -3.14 15.58
N VAL A 62 -12.66 -3.78 15.21
CA VAL A 62 -11.60 -4.20 16.14
C VAL A 62 -10.35 -3.35 15.92
N VAL A 63 -9.78 -2.83 17.00
CA VAL A 63 -8.46 -2.16 16.97
C VAL A 63 -7.38 -3.21 16.81
N GLN A 64 -6.56 -3.06 15.78
CA GLN A 64 -5.49 -3.99 15.41
C GLN A 64 -4.17 -3.25 15.22
N THR A 65 -3.08 -3.96 15.35
CA THR A 65 -1.74 -3.48 14.99
C THR A 65 -1.14 -4.38 13.93
N LEU A 66 -0.40 -3.77 13.01
CA LEU A 66 0.31 -4.44 11.94
C LEU A 66 1.73 -3.86 11.86
N THR A 67 2.75 -4.70 12.04
CA THR A 67 4.14 -4.31 11.84
C THR A 67 4.63 -4.90 10.53
N THR A 68 5.06 -4.05 9.61
CA THR A 68 5.66 -4.47 8.34
C THR A 68 7.13 -4.03 8.25
N LYS A 69 7.87 -4.68 7.37
CA LYS A 69 9.28 -4.37 7.05
C LYS A 69 9.46 -4.34 5.55
N ILE A 70 10.21 -3.35 5.06
CA ILE A 70 10.66 -3.32 3.66
C ILE A 70 11.77 -4.34 3.48
N MET A 71 11.47 -5.43 2.77
CA MET A 71 12.40 -6.56 2.56
C MET A 71 13.28 -6.40 1.34
N SER A 72 12.76 -5.76 0.30
CA SER A 72 13.49 -5.45 -0.93
C SER A 72 13.07 -4.10 -1.48
N MET A 73 13.98 -3.42 -2.17
CA MET A 73 13.70 -2.14 -2.83
C MET A 73 14.70 -1.93 -3.97
N GLU A 74 14.18 -1.71 -5.17
CA GLU A 74 14.92 -1.30 -6.37
C GLU A 74 14.28 -0.03 -6.94
N LYS A 75 14.86 1.11 -6.59
CA LYS A 75 14.31 2.43 -6.97
C LYS A 75 14.55 2.72 -8.45
N PRO A 76 13.56 3.25 -9.18
CA PRO A 76 12.17 3.50 -8.80
C PRO A 76 11.22 2.37 -9.26
N ASN A 77 11.71 1.14 -9.43
CA ASN A 77 11.01 0.07 -10.15
C ASN A 77 10.14 -0.81 -9.24
N GLU A 78 10.62 -1.09 -8.01
CA GLU A 78 9.86 -1.94 -7.09
C GLU A 78 10.26 -1.77 -5.63
N PHE A 79 9.36 -2.13 -4.73
CA PHE A 79 9.65 -2.49 -3.34
C PHE A 79 8.64 -3.52 -2.83
N THR A 80 9.07 -4.28 -1.82
CA THR A 80 8.25 -5.31 -1.18
C THR A 80 8.29 -5.14 0.32
N ASP A 81 7.13 -5.12 0.93
CA ASP A 81 6.97 -5.22 2.37
C ASP A 81 6.32 -6.54 2.80
N ILE A 82 6.72 -7.02 3.96
CA ILE A 82 6.18 -8.22 4.60
C ILE A 82 5.69 -7.90 6.01
N MET A 83 4.71 -8.63 6.46
CA MET A 83 4.28 -8.57 7.85
C MET A 83 5.30 -9.29 8.75
N LEU A 84 5.75 -8.61 9.81
CA LEU A 84 6.49 -9.21 10.92
C LEU A 84 5.56 -9.63 12.05
N LYS A 85 4.50 -8.84 12.30
CA LYS A 85 3.49 -9.09 13.32
C LYS A 85 2.17 -8.44 12.93
N GLY A 86 1.05 -9.12 13.10
CA GLY A 86 -0.26 -8.56 12.75
C GLY A 86 -1.39 -9.56 12.85
N ALA A 87 -2.55 -9.19 12.30
CA ALA A 87 -3.77 -9.97 12.34
C ALA A 87 -3.82 -11.12 11.33
N PHE A 88 -2.96 -11.11 10.32
CA PHE A 88 -2.85 -12.21 9.36
C PHE A 88 -1.90 -13.30 9.87
N LYS A 89 -1.98 -14.48 9.30
CA LYS A 89 -0.96 -15.52 9.49
C LYS A 89 0.31 -15.18 8.72
N SER A 90 0.14 -14.61 7.50
CA SER A 90 1.21 -14.05 6.69
C SER A 90 0.66 -12.95 5.79
N MET A 91 1.50 -12.00 5.41
CA MET A 91 1.20 -10.95 4.43
C MET A 91 2.48 -10.56 3.69
N LYS A 92 2.37 -10.42 2.39
CA LYS A 92 3.39 -9.88 1.49
C LYS A 92 2.73 -8.93 0.52
N HIS A 93 3.28 -7.74 0.38
CA HIS A 93 2.83 -6.74 -0.58
C HIS A 93 3.99 -6.32 -1.48
N GLN A 94 3.85 -6.56 -2.77
CA GLN A 94 4.81 -6.12 -3.79
C GLN A 94 4.22 -4.93 -4.53
N HIS A 95 5.02 -3.88 -4.67
CA HIS A 95 4.71 -2.69 -5.42
C HIS A 95 5.66 -2.62 -6.61
N LEU A 96 5.11 -2.72 -7.82
CA LEU A 96 5.86 -2.69 -9.07
C LEU A 96 5.49 -1.43 -9.84
N PHE A 97 6.48 -0.79 -10.45
CA PHE A 97 6.30 0.44 -11.22
C PHE A 97 6.94 0.29 -12.59
N LYS A 98 6.21 0.63 -13.64
CA LYS A 98 6.68 0.56 -15.02
C LYS A 98 6.26 1.80 -15.78
N LEU A 99 7.20 2.42 -16.46
CA LEU A 99 6.91 3.55 -17.35
C LEU A 99 6.31 3.04 -18.66
N GLU A 100 5.17 3.60 -19.06
CA GLU A 100 4.51 3.37 -20.35
C GLU A 100 4.21 4.72 -21.02
N GLY A 101 5.08 5.15 -21.95
CA GLY A 101 5.00 6.47 -22.57
C GLY A 101 5.16 7.57 -21.53
N LYS A 102 4.11 8.39 -21.35
CA LYS A 102 4.06 9.48 -20.36
C LYS A 102 3.40 9.07 -19.02
N ASN A 103 3.03 7.79 -18.89
CA ASN A 103 2.33 7.28 -17.75
C ASN A 103 3.19 6.29 -16.97
N THR A 104 2.92 6.16 -15.69
CA THR A 104 3.43 5.07 -14.84
C THR A 104 2.31 4.08 -14.59
N ILE A 105 2.57 2.80 -14.80
CA ILE A 105 1.71 1.72 -14.36
C ILE A 105 2.20 1.24 -13.01
N MET A 106 1.41 1.46 -11.98
CA MET A 106 1.64 0.93 -10.63
C MET A 106 0.86 -0.37 -10.47
N THR A 107 1.55 -1.47 -10.18
CA THR A 107 0.96 -2.78 -9.94
C THR A 107 1.18 -3.18 -8.49
N ASP A 108 0.09 -3.40 -7.77
CA ASP A 108 0.11 -3.97 -6.43
C ASP A 108 -0.20 -5.47 -6.51
N ILE A 109 0.65 -6.28 -5.87
CA ILE A 109 0.43 -7.71 -5.67
C ILE A 109 0.39 -7.95 -4.17
N PHE A 110 -0.82 -8.10 -3.64
CA PHE A 110 -1.06 -8.28 -2.21
C PHE A 110 -1.46 -9.71 -1.91
N GLU A 111 -0.61 -10.43 -1.19
CA GLU A 111 -0.80 -11.83 -0.81
C GLU A 111 -0.96 -11.91 0.71
N PHE A 112 -1.98 -12.62 1.19
CA PHE A 112 -2.21 -12.79 2.62
C PHE A 112 -2.86 -14.12 2.96
N GLU A 113 -2.67 -14.56 4.20
CA GLU A 113 -3.30 -15.76 4.76
C GLU A 113 -3.99 -15.42 6.09
N SER A 114 -5.27 -15.79 6.22
CA SER A 114 -6.01 -15.60 7.46
C SER A 114 -5.55 -16.56 8.54
N PRO A 115 -5.60 -16.15 9.82
CA PRO A 115 -5.19 -16.98 10.94
C PRO A 115 -6.19 -18.11 11.28
N PHE A 116 -7.41 -18.11 10.71
CA PHE A 116 -8.53 -18.95 11.16
C PHE A 116 -8.74 -20.27 10.38
N GLY A 117 -7.68 -20.91 9.87
CA GLY A 117 -7.77 -22.23 9.24
C GLY A 117 -8.83 -22.37 8.12
N ILE A 118 -9.61 -23.47 8.12
CA ILE A 118 -10.62 -23.76 7.07
C ILE A 118 -11.80 -22.80 7.14
N ILE A 119 -12.26 -22.44 8.33
CA ILE A 119 -13.34 -21.44 8.55
C ILE A 119 -12.86 -20.05 8.06
N GLY A 120 -11.60 -19.73 8.31
CA GLY A 120 -10.97 -18.52 7.81
C GLY A 120 -10.83 -18.49 6.29
N LYS A 121 -10.68 -19.62 5.61
CA LYS A 121 -10.65 -19.67 4.14
C LYS A 121 -11.93 -19.16 3.52
N LEU A 122 -13.09 -19.59 4.01
CA LEU A 122 -14.37 -19.15 3.49
C LEU A 122 -14.61 -17.66 3.76
N PHE A 123 -14.29 -17.19 4.97
CA PHE A 123 -14.35 -15.78 5.33
C PHE A 123 -13.42 -14.91 4.48
N ASN A 124 -12.18 -15.38 4.23
CA ASN A 124 -11.23 -14.69 3.37
C ASN A 124 -11.72 -14.49 1.95
N ILE A 125 -12.22 -15.57 1.34
CA ILE A 125 -12.62 -15.57 -0.08
C ILE A 125 -13.80 -14.61 -0.32
N ILE A 126 -14.76 -14.56 0.59
CA ILE A 126 -16.01 -13.84 0.37
C ILE A 126 -15.97 -12.40 0.89
N TYR A 127 -15.31 -12.16 2.00
CA TYR A 127 -15.39 -10.88 2.71
C TYR A 127 -14.05 -10.15 2.80
N LEU A 128 -13.02 -10.79 3.33
CA LEU A 128 -11.73 -10.13 3.63
C LEU A 128 -11.00 -9.72 2.35
N GLU A 129 -11.07 -10.53 1.30
CA GLU A 129 -10.45 -10.21 0.00
C GLU A 129 -11.11 -8.98 -0.63
N ASN A 130 -12.45 -8.90 -0.64
CA ASN A 130 -13.18 -7.72 -1.12
C ASN A 130 -12.89 -6.47 -0.27
N TYR A 131 -12.82 -6.64 1.04
CA TYR A 131 -12.47 -5.56 1.97
C TYR A 131 -11.06 -5.02 1.69
N MET A 132 -10.05 -5.90 1.61
CA MET A 132 -8.67 -5.51 1.33
C MET A 132 -8.51 -4.91 -0.07
N LYS A 133 -9.23 -5.44 -1.06
CA LYS A 133 -9.25 -4.86 -2.40
C LYS A 133 -9.78 -3.42 -2.40
N SER A 134 -10.88 -3.16 -1.71
CA SER A 134 -11.45 -1.81 -1.59
C SER A 134 -10.50 -0.86 -0.86
N PHE A 135 -9.82 -1.35 0.16
CA PHE A 135 -8.82 -0.60 0.92
C PHE A 135 -7.63 -0.17 0.04
N LEU A 136 -7.08 -1.12 -0.73
CA LEU A 136 -5.98 -0.85 -1.66
C LEU A 136 -6.39 0.08 -2.81
N LEU A 137 -7.61 -0.07 -3.33
CA LEU A 137 -8.14 0.83 -4.38
C LEU A 137 -8.26 2.27 -3.89
N GLU A 138 -8.70 2.50 -2.66
CA GLU A 138 -8.78 3.85 -2.08
C GLU A 138 -7.39 4.48 -1.92
N ARG A 139 -6.40 3.69 -1.45
CA ARG A 139 -5.00 4.11 -1.38
C ARG A 139 -4.47 4.50 -2.77
N ASN A 140 -4.68 3.64 -3.75
CA ASN A 140 -4.17 3.86 -5.11
C ASN A 140 -4.83 5.07 -5.78
N ARG A 141 -6.11 5.31 -5.49
CA ARG A 141 -6.82 6.51 -5.95
C ARG A 141 -6.14 7.78 -5.42
N LEU A 142 -5.82 7.84 -4.14
CA LEU A 142 -5.16 9.01 -3.57
C LEU A 142 -3.74 9.21 -4.11
N ILE A 143 -2.96 8.13 -4.29
CA ILE A 143 -1.63 8.21 -4.92
C ILE A 143 -1.76 8.80 -6.33
N LYS A 144 -2.71 8.30 -7.12
CA LYS A 144 -2.96 8.78 -8.49
C LYS A 144 -3.32 10.26 -8.50
N GLU A 145 -4.32 10.66 -7.74
CA GLU A 145 -4.78 12.05 -7.66
C GLU A 145 -3.64 13.00 -7.23
N THR A 146 -2.85 12.60 -6.24
CA THR A 146 -1.71 13.39 -5.75
C THR A 146 -0.61 13.52 -6.81
N ALA A 147 -0.23 12.43 -7.47
CA ALA A 147 0.80 12.44 -8.50
C ALA A 147 0.41 13.29 -9.71
N GLU A 148 -0.82 13.14 -10.19
CA GLU A 148 -1.34 13.90 -11.33
C GLU A 148 -1.51 15.40 -11.01
N HIS A 149 -1.87 15.74 -9.76
CA HIS A 149 -1.92 17.12 -9.30
C HIS A 149 -0.53 17.78 -9.25
N ILE A 150 0.50 17.08 -8.75
CA ILE A 150 1.89 17.58 -8.74
C ILE A 150 2.33 17.90 -10.17
N LYS A 151 2.14 16.97 -11.12
CA LYS A 151 2.49 17.15 -12.52
C LYS A 151 1.79 18.37 -13.15
N SER A 152 0.51 18.60 -12.86
CA SER A 152 -0.25 19.74 -13.43
C SER A 152 0.30 21.09 -12.96
N HIS A 153 0.81 21.19 -11.75
CA HIS A 153 1.42 22.40 -11.23
C HIS A 153 2.82 22.66 -11.81
N GLU A 154 3.62 21.63 -12.09
CA GLU A 154 4.92 21.78 -12.76
C GLU A 154 4.79 22.33 -14.19
N VAL A 155 3.75 21.94 -14.92
CA VAL A 155 3.47 22.42 -16.29
C VAL A 155 2.99 23.88 -16.32
N THR A 156 2.43 24.40 -15.23
CA THR A 156 1.86 25.76 -15.19
C THR A 156 2.92 26.86 -14.90
N ILE A 157 4.17 26.50 -14.61
CA ILE A 157 5.25 27.43 -14.22
C ILE A 157 6.10 27.88 -15.44
N TYR A 158 5.75 27.45 -16.68
CA TYR A 158 6.44 27.86 -17.94
C TYR A 158 5.56 28.69 -18.84
#